data_c77e14d59b8ef6222d0a045f5085bdb9
#
_entry.id   c77e14d59b8ef6222d0a045f5085bdb9
#
_cell.length_a   1.000
_cell.length_b   1.000
_cell.length_c   1.000
_cell.angle_alpha   90.00
_cell.angle_beta   90.00
_cell.angle_gamma   90.00
#
_symmetry.space_group_name_H-M   'P 1'
#
loop_
_entity.id
_entity.type
_entity.pdbx_description
1 polymer ?
#
loop_
_entity_poly.entity_id
_entity_poly.type
_entity_poly.pdbx_seq_one_letter_code
_entity_poly.pdbx_strand_id
1 'polypeptide(L)'
;MLEGMNTIFCRPTSVRRPRQERGFTVLEIMVVMVIFGMVALIGIPMMARAVVRSRVVSQVGVLKQAIAMARIHALNQGGGVAVRFLSTNAAQEGGEVIAWVDGDGDGSYGPPSEILVGRWQVEDNVILKPDPANLLYELGAGTSRGILFMANGAARVSESGSVGVGQGAIVVSDFHQNDVRLLVIGGTGTVVTEMWDDESGIWSKELRFWKY
;
A
#
# COMPACT_ATOMS: atom_id res chain seq x y z
N MET A 1 75.65 -62.56 6.19
CA MET A 1 75.31 -62.50 7.60
C MET A 1 75.57 -61.11 8.10
N LEU A 2 74.57 -60.30 8.17
CA LEU A 2 74.55 -59.08 8.98
C LEU A 2 73.13 -58.59 8.98
N GLU A 3 72.53 -58.63 10.19
CA GLU A 3 71.16 -58.33 10.53
C GLU A 3 70.80 -56.86 10.31
N GLY A 4 69.65 -56.62 9.70
CA GLY A 4 69.03 -55.29 9.57
C GLY A 4 68.36 -54.91 10.87
N MET A 5 68.82 -53.84 11.49
CA MET A 5 68.24 -53.23 12.69
C MET A 5 67.17 -52.25 12.27
N ASN A 6 65.87 -52.66 12.38
CA ASN A 6 64.74 -51.84 12.16
C ASN A 6 64.54 -50.87 13.34
N THR A 7 64.86 -49.59 13.15
CA THR A 7 64.57 -48.50 14.08
C THR A 7 63.12 -48.04 13.88
N ILE A 8 62.28 -48.42 14.81
CA ILE A 8 60.86 -47.92 14.87
C ILE A 8 60.93 -46.49 15.36
N PHE A 9 60.72 -45.56 14.43
CA PHE A 9 60.49 -44.16 14.75
C PHE A 9 59.06 -44.01 15.33
N CYS A 10 58.95 -43.88 16.65
CA CYS A 10 57.68 -43.40 17.28
C CYS A 10 57.47 -41.92 16.93
N ARG A 11 56.47 -41.64 16.08
CA ARG A 11 55.99 -40.29 15.86
C ARG A 11 55.31 -39.77 17.15
N PRO A 12 55.68 -38.60 17.68
CA PRO A 12 54.95 -38.02 18.81
C PRO A 12 53.57 -37.61 18.35
N THR A 13 52.55 -38.20 18.95
CA THR A 13 51.15 -37.79 18.81
C THR A 13 51.01 -36.38 19.37
N SER A 14 50.74 -35.41 18.49
CA SER A 14 50.44 -34.04 18.89
C SER A 14 49.15 -34.03 19.75
N VAL A 15 49.34 -33.86 21.04
CA VAL A 15 48.24 -33.65 21.96
C VAL A 15 47.57 -32.32 21.58
N ARG A 16 46.41 -32.37 20.92
CA ARG A 16 45.57 -31.22 20.69
C ARG A 16 45.18 -30.69 22.07
N ARG A 17 45.68 -29.48 22.43
CA ARG A 17 45.26 -28.76 23.60
C ARG A 17 43.76 -28.51 23.50
N PRO A 18 42.93 -28.87 24.50
CA PRO A 18 41.54 -28.58 24.49
C PRO A 18 41.35 -27.07 24.35
N ARG A 19 40.59 -26.65 23.33
CA ARG A 19 40.19 -25.27 23.12
C ARG A 19 39.39 -24.86 24.37
N GLN A 20 39.92 -23.95 25.16
CA GLN A 20 39.26 -23.44 26.34
C GLN A 20 38.00 -22.72 25.88
N GLU A 21 36.83 -23.35 25.99
CA GLU A 21 35.55 -22.77 25.75
C GLU A 21 35.32 -21.73 26.86
N ARG A 22 35.48 -20.48 26.54
CA ARG A 22 35.16 -19.38 27.44
C ARG A 22 33.65 -19.23 27.48
N GLY A 23 33.03 -19.66 28.56
CA GLY A 23 31.62 -19.37 28.85
C GLY A 23 31.43 -17.90 29.13
N PHE A 24 30.23 -17.41 28.81
CA PHE A 24 29.82 -16.03 29.16
C PHE A 24 29.69 -15.86 30.67
N THR A 25 30.14 -14.72 31.17
CA THR A 25 29.92 -14.37 32.58
C THR A 25 28.50 -13.85 32.79
N VAL A 26 27.95 -14.04 34.01
CA VAL A 26 26.63 -13.49 34.35
C VAL A 26 26.58 -11.97 34.16
N LEU A 27 27.67 -11.29 34.49
CA LEU A 27 27.80 -9.84 34.33
C LEU A 27 27.71 -9.42 32.85
N GLU A 28 28.33 -10.19 31.93
CA GLU A 28 28.29 -9.92 30.49
C GLU A 28 26.86 -10.04 29.92
N ILE A 29 26.12 -11.05 30.35
CA ILE A 29 24.70 -11.22 29.99
C ILE A 29 23.87 -10.05 30.53
N MET A 30 24.11 -9.60 31.77
CA MET A 30 23.38 -8.46 32.33
C MET A 30 23.63 -7.16 31.53
N VAL A 31 24.87 -6.88 31.16
CA VAL A 31 25.23 -5.71 30.34
C VAL A 31 24.56 -5.78 28.96
N VAL A 32 24.61 -6.95 28.32
CA VAL A 32 23.96 -7.17 27.03
C VAL A 32 22.43 -6.93 27.11
N MET A 33 21.76 -7.45 28.16
CA MET A 33 20.33 -7.24 28.37
C MET A 33 19.98 -5.76 28.57
N VAL A 34 20.80 -4.99 29.29
CA VAL A 34 20.60 -3.54 29.45
C VAL A 34 20.71 -2.81 28.10
N ILE A 35 21.73 -3.14 27.31
CA ILE A 35 21.91 -2.54 25.97
C ILE A 35 20.73 -2.89 25.07
N PHE A 36 20.29 -4.16 25.02
CA PHE A 36 19.11 -4.57 24.25
C PHE A 36 17.84 -3.84 24.69
N GLY A 37 17.66 -3.67 26.01
CA GLY A 37 16.54 -2.91 26.57
C GLY A 37 16.51 -1.46 26.09
N MET A 38 17.66 -0.77 26.07
CA MET A 38 17.77 0.60 25.58
C MET A 38 17.46 0.70 24.07
N VAL A 39 18.00 -0.21 23.27
CA VAL A 39 17.74 -0.26 21.82
C VAL A 39 16.27 -0.54 21.53
N ALA A 40 15.66 -1.47 22.26
CA ALA A 40 14.24 -1.82 22.09
C ALA A 40 13.31 -0.65 22.42
N LEU A 41 13.63 0.14 23.46
CA LEU A 41 12.84 1.31 23.87
C LEU A 41 12.71 2.37 22.76
N ILE A 42 13.75 2.54 21.96
CA ILE A 42 13.75 3.50 20.83
C ILE A 42 13.22 2.85 19.54
N GLY A 43 13.61 1.60 19.29
CA GLY A 43 13.32 0.90 18.04
C GLY A 43 11.85 0.53 17.85
N ILE A 44 11.18 0.07 18.91
CA ILE A 44 9.79 -0.38 18.83
C ILE A 44 8.82 0.72 18.36
N PRO A 45 8.79 1.93 18.93
CA PRO A 45 7.87 2.97 18.50
C PRO A 45 8.16 3.47 17.08
N MET A 46 9.43 3.48 16.67
CA MET A 46 9.82 3.88 15.33
C MET A 46 9.34 2.87 14.29
N MET A 47 9.45 1.57 14.60
CA MET A 47 8.99 0.50 13.74
C MET A 47 7.46 0.48 13.60
N ALA A 48 6.73 0.74 14.67
CA ALA A 48 5.27 0.83 14.63
C ALA A 48 4.78 1.92 13.66
N ARG A 49 5.37 3.09 13.69
CA ARG A 49 5.03 4.19 12.75
C ARG A 49 5.34 3.82 11.29
N ALA A 50 6.47 3.16 11.04
CA ALA A 50 6.86 2.72 9.71
C ALA A 50 5.86 1.70 9.13
N VAL A 51 5.38 0.77 9.95
CA VAL A 51 4.37 -0.23 9.55
C VAL A 51 3.05 0.42 9.17
N VAL A 52 2.55 1.36 9.96
CA VAL A 52 1.29 2.07 9.66
C VAL A 52 1.39 2.82 8.33
N ARG A 53 2.48 3.56 8.13
CA ARG A 53 2.73 4.27 6.86
C ARG A 53 2.83 3.32 5.66
N SER A 54 3.48 2.17 5.83
CA SER A 54 3.58 1.14 4.80
C SER A 54 2.21 0.62 4.35
N ARG A 55 1.23 0.53 5.25
CA ARG A 55 -0.13 0.12 4.94
C ARG A 55 -0.82 1.11 4.01
N VAL A 56 -0.75 2.41 4.30
CA VAL A 56 -1.34 3.46 3.42
C VAL A 56 -0.76 3.35 2.01
N VAL A 57 0.56 3.20 1.88
CA VAL A 57 1.21 3.06 0.57
C VAL A 57 0.76 1.80 -0.16
N SER A 58 0.63 0.68 0.56
CA SER A 58 0.11 -0.58 0.02
C SER A 58 -1.31 -0.41 -0.51
N GLN A 59 -2.19 0.22 0.26
CA GLN A 59 -3.58 0.47 -0.14
C GLN A 59 -3.68 1.40 -1.34
N VAL A 60 -2.86 2.44 -1.40
CA VAL A 60 -2.72 3.30 -2.59
C VAL A 60 -2.37 2.47 -3.82
N GLY A 61 -1.48 1.47 -3.69
CA GLY A 61 -1.15 0.53 -4.76
C GLY A 61 -2.35 -0.27 -5.23
N VAL A 62 -3.13 -0.82 -4.30
CA VAL A 62 -4.36 -1.59 -4.59
C VAL A 62 -5.40 -0.72 -5.32
N LEU A 63 -5.63 0.50 -4.86
CA LEU A 63 -6.57 1.44 -5.50
C LEU A 63 -6.12 1.81 -6.92
N LYS A 64 -4.85 2.07 -7.12
CA LYS A 64 -4.30 2.34 -8.46
C LYS A 64 -4.48 1.16 -9.40
N GLN A 65 -4.28 -0.05 -8.91
CA GLN A 65 -4.52 -1.27 -9.68
C GLN A 65 -5.99 -1.42 -10.04
N ALA A 66 -6.92 -1.19 -9.11
CA ALA A 66 -8.35 -1.23 -9.37
C ALA A 66 -8.77 -0.26 -10.48
N ILE A 67 -8.33 1.00 -10.39
CA ILE A 67 -8.59 2.05 -11.37
C ILE A 67 -7.98 1.68 -12.74
N ALA A 68 -6.75 1.18 -12.77
CA ALA A 68 -6.09 0.77 -14.00
C ALA A 68 -6.79 -0.41 -14.68
N MET A 69 -7.22 -1.42 -13.91
CA MET A 69 -7.99 -2.56 -14.44
C MET A 69 -9.32 -2.12 -15.02
N ALA A 70 -10.05 -1.28 -14.32
CA ALA A 70 -11.32 -0.74 -14.82
C ALA A 70 -11.14 0.00 -16.15
N ARG A 71 -10.10 0.84 -16.26
CA ARG A 71 -9.77 1.54 -17.50
C ARG A 71 -9.43 0.60 -18.64
N ILE A 72 -8.63 -0.43 -18.38
CA ILE A 72 -8.28 -1.45 -19.40
C ILE A 72 -9.53 -2.19 -19.87
N HIS A 73 -10.44 -2.55 -18.96
CA HIS A 73 -11.70 -3.17 -19.31
C HIS A 73 -12.57 -2.26 -20.18
N ALA A 74 -12.69 -0.97 -19.84
CA ALA A 74 -13.44 -0.01 -20.65
C ALA A 74 -12.89 0.11 -22.08
N LEU A 75 -11.57 0.16 -22.24
CA LEU A 75 -10.90 0.18 -23.55
C LEU A 75 -11.14 -1.10 -24.37
N ASN A 76 -11.14 -2.26 -23.71
CA ASN A 76 -11.26 -3.56 -24.39
C ASN A 76 -12.71 -3.89 -24.76
N GLN A 77 -13.67 -3.51 -23.94
CA GLN A 77 -15.07 -3.87 -24.15
C GLN A 77 -15.86 -2.81 -24.91
N GLY A 78 -15.30 -1.62 -25.09
CA GLY A 78 -15.95 -0.52 -25.81
C GLY A 78 -17.15 0.07 -25.07
N GLY A 79 -17.26 -0.16 -23.75
CA GLY A 79 -18.37 0.27 -22.89
C GLY A 79 -17.93 1.05 -21.67
N GLY A 80 -18.90 1.60 -20.95
CA GLY A 80 -18.67 2.25 -19.67
C GLY A 80 -18.25 1.26 -18.58
N VAL A 81 -17.20 1.57 -17.83
CA VAL A 81 -16.83 0.81 -16.63
C VAL A 81 -16.81 1.77 -15.46
N ALA A 82 -17.69 1.51 -14.49
CA ALA A 82 -17.78 2.29 -13.26
C ALA A 82 -16.87 1.72 -12.17
N VAL A 83 -16.23 2.58 -11.41
CA VAL A 83 -15.47 2.27 -10.20
C VAL A 83 -16.05 3.04 -9.04
N ARG A 84 -16.57 2.35 -8.05
CA ARG A 84 -17.17 2.94 -6.86
C ARG A 84 -16.30 2.68 -5.64
N PHE A 85 -16.15 3.71 -4.82
CA PHE A 85 -15.47 3.64 -3.54
C PHE A 85 -16.53 3.63 -2.42
N LEU A 86 -16.63 2.53 -1.70
CA LEU A 86 -17.56 2.33 -0.61
C LEU A 86 -16.82 2.35 0.72
N SER A 87 -17.30 3.15 1.66
CA SER A 87 -16.90 3.05 3.05
C SER A 87 -17.83 2.08 3.79
N THR A 88 -17.30 1.25 4.68
CA THR A 88 -18.10 0.29 5.46
C THR A 88 -18.76 0.88 6.69
N ASN A 89 -18.29 2.03 7.16
CA ASN A 89 -18.81 2.68 8.37
C ASN A 89 -18.92 4.20 8.25
N ALA A 90 -19.59 4.82 9.22
CA ALA A 90 -19.76 6.27 9.28
C ALA A 90 -18.46 7.05 9.46
N ALA A 91 -17.41 6.43 10.00
CA ALA A 91 -16.06 7.00 10.12
C ALA A 91 -15.25 6.87 8.83
N GLN A 92 -15.80 6.22 7.79
CA GLN A 92 -15.13 5.96 6.51
C GLN A 92 -13.89 5.04 6.62
N GLU A 93 -13.81 4.27 7.68
CA GLU A 93 -12.74 3.32 7.93
C GLU A 93 -12.96 2.01 7.18
N GLY A 94 -11.90 1.50 6.56
CA GLY A 94 -11.99 0.34 5.70
C GLY A 94 -12.84 0.61 4.46
N GLY A 95 -13.43 -0.42 3.93
CA GLY A 95 -14.36 -0.33 2.84
C GLY A 95 -14.03 -1.24 1.68
N GLU A 96 -14.70 -0.99 0.58
CA GLU A 96 -14.61 -1.80 -0.60
C GLU A 96 -14.55 -0.91 -1.85
N VAL A 97 -13.72 -1.32 -2.80
CA VAL A 97 -13.72 -0.74 -4.14
C VAL A 97 -14.28 -1.78 -5.10
N ILE A 98 -15.34 -1.41 -5.82
CA ILE A 98 -16.00 -2.27 -6.79
C ILE A 98 -15.88 -1.64 -8.16
N ALA A 99 -15.47 -2.43 -9.16
CA ALA A 99 -15.52 -2.03 -10.56
C ALA A 99 -16.43 -2.98 -11.32
N TRP A 100 -17.31 -2.43 -12.16
CA TRP A 100 -18.25 -3.20 -12.99
C TRP A 100 -18.46 -2.54 -14.34
N VAL A 101 -18.93 -3.34 -15.29
CA VAL A 101 -19.38 -2.83 -16.61
C VAL A 101 -20.76 -2.25 -16.41
N ASP A 102 -20.87 -0.95 -16.54
CA ASP A 102 -22.12 -0.20 -16.44
C ASP A 102 -22.80 -0.21 -17.84
N GLY A 103 -23.60 -1.24 -18.06
CA GLY A 103 -24.22 -1.51 -19.38
C GLY A 103 -25.46 -0.66 -19.66
N ASP A 104 -26.18 -0.24 -18.65
CA ASP A 104 -27.37 0.58 -18.75
C ASP A 104 -27.13 2.06 -18.48
N GLY A 105 -25.93 2.41 -17.94
CA GLY A 105 -25.52 3.79 -17.71
C GLY A 105 -26.15 4.43 -16.48
N ASP A 106 -26.73 3.61 -15.59
CA ASP A 106 -27.38 4.11 -14.37
C ASP A 106 -26.41 4.38 -13.20
N GLY A 107 -25.15 3.90 -13.34
CA GLY A 107 -24.09 4.07 -12.33
C GLY A 107 -24.28 3.24 -11.07
N SER A 108 -25.20 2.29 -11.05
CA SER A 108 -25.48 1.41 -9.92
C SER A 108 -25.07 -0.02 -10.26
N TYR A 109 -24.48 -0.75 -9.32
CA TYR A 109 -24.17 -2.16 -9.55
C TYR A 109 -25.38 -3.03 -9.24
N GLY A 110 -25.93 -3.67 -10.28
CA GLY A 110 -27.15 -4.50 -10.21
C GLY A 110 -27.04 -5.84 -10.96
N PRO A 111 -26.52 -6.92 -10.28
CA PRO A 111 -26.56 -8.23 -10.92
C PRO A 111 -28.02 -8.71 -11.11
N PRO A 112 -28.36 -9.47 -12.18
CA PRO A 112 -27.45 -10.15 -13.11
C PRO A 112 -27.10 -9.38 -14.39
N SER A 113 -27.59 -8.18 -14.59
CA SER A 113 -27.41 -7.42 -15.83
C SER A 113 -26.00 -6.87 -16.02
N GLU A 114 -25.26 -6.71 -14.93
CA GLU A 114 -23.94 -6.07 -14.92
C GLU A 114 -22.81 -7.04 -14.59
N ILE A 115 -21.71 -6.88 -15.28
CA ILE A 115 -20.54 -7.75 -15.14
C ILE A 115 -19.56 -7.13 -14.16
N LEU A 116 -19.28 -7.84 -13.07
CA LEU A 116 -18.26 -7.45 -12.12
C LEU A 116 -16.87 -7.59 -12.74
N VAL A 117 -16.12 -6.49 -12.81
CA VAL A 117 -14.72 -6.46 -13.25
C VAL A 117 -13.78 -6.86 -12.10
N GLY A 118 -14.07 -6.38 -10.90
CA GLY A 118 -13.28 -6.72 -9.72
C GLY A 118 -13.81 -6.08 -8.45
N ARG A 119 -13.33 -6.63 -7.33
CA ARG A 119 -13.66 -6.19 -5.98
C ARG A 119 -12.40 -6.22 -5.13
N TRP A 120 -12.09 -5.13 -4.47
CA TRP A 120 -10.90 -4.96 -3.65
C TRP A 120 -11.30 -4.48 -2.27
N GLN A 121 -10.83 -5.19 -1.25
CA GLN A 121 -11.05 -4.80 0.14
C GLN A 121 -9.98 -3.77 0.56
N VAL A 122 -10.42 -2.76 1.28
CA VAL A 122 -9.54 -1.78 1.93
C VAL A 122 -9.35 -2.22 3.38
N GLU A 123 -8.13 -2.13 3.89
CA GLU A 123 -7.81 -2.49 5.28
C GLU A 123 -8.58 -1.63 6.29
N ASP A 124 -9.01 -2.21 7.40
CA ASP A 124 -9.84 -1.54 8.43
C ASP A 124 -9.19 -0.32 9.08
N ASN A 125 -7.86 -0.22 9.01
CA ASN A 125 -7.11 0.92 9.58
C ASN A 125 -6.80 2.02 8.55
N VAL A 126 -7.40 1.94 7.37
CA VAL A 126 -7.24 2.92 6.29
C VAL A 126 -8.59 3.59 6.04
N ILE A 127 -8.56 4.90 5.99
CA ILE A 127 -9.75 5.73 5.80
C ILE A 127 -9.74 6.25 4.36
N LEU A 128 -10.85 6.05 3.65
CA LEU A 128 -11.09 6.66 2.36
C LEU A 128 -11.93 7.92 2.55
N LYS A 129 -11.37 9.09 2.20
CA LYS A 129 -12.05 10.38 2.32
C LYS A 129 -12.24 11.00 0.94
N PRO A 130 -13.39 11.64 0.67
CA PRO A 130 -13.52 12.50 -0.50
C PRO A 130 -12.61 13.72 -0.35
N ASP A 131 -11.97 14.14 -1.43
CA ASP A 131 -11.28 15.43 -1.47
C ASP A 131 -12.31 16.56 -1.72
N PRO A 132 -12.53 17.49 -0.79
CA PRO A 132 -13.53 18.53 -0.98
C PRO A 132 -13.23 19.48 -2.14
N ALA A 133 -11.96 19.60 -2.54
CA ALA A 133 -11.55 20.43 -3.68
C ALA A 133 -11.76 19.75 -5.04
N ASN A 134 -11.75 18.40 -5.06
CA ASN A 134 -11.85 17.60 -6.29
C ASN A 134 -12.81 16.42 -6.06
N LEU A 135 -14.07 16.71 -5.77
CA LEU A 135 -15.08 15.68 -5.51
C LEU A 135 -15.24 14.76 -6.73
N LEU A 136 -15.21 13.45 -6.46
CA LEU A 136 -15.50 12.43 -7.46
C LEU A 136 -16.96 12.52 -7.93
N TYR A 137 -17.19 12.03 -9.15
CA TYR A 137 -18.52 11.93 -9.77
C TYR A 137 -19.47 11.09 -8.91
N GLU A 138 -20.71 11.53 -8.82
CA GLU A 138 -21.76 10.79 -8.14
C GLU A 138 -22.32 9.71 -9.07
N LEU A 139 -22.16 8.44 -8.65
CA LEU A 139 -22.63 7.28 -9.37
C LEU A 139 -24.03 6.89 -8.89
N GLY A 140 -24.96 6.76 -9.83
CA GLY A 140 -26.32 6.34 -9.52
C GLY A 140 -27.16 7.36 -8.76
N ALA A 141 -28.28 6.91 -8.22
CA ALA A 141 -29.25 7.73 -7.47
C ALA A 141 -28.90 7.85 -5.97
N GLY A 142 -27.62 7.93 -5.62
CA GLY A 142 -27.23 7.88 -4.21
C GLY A 142 -25.96 8.63 -3.87
N THR A 143 -25.50 8.44 -2.64
CA THR A 143 -24.31 9.08 -2.06
C THR A 143 -23.00 8.43 -2.48
N SER A 144 -23.02 7.49 -3.42
CA SER A 144 -21.84 6.74 -3.86
C SER A 144 -21.03 7.56 -4.86
N ARG A 145 -19.75 7.77 -4.56
CA ARG A 145 -18.84 8.52 -5.42
C ARG A 145 -17.84 7.58 -6.12
N GLY A 146 -17.51 7.92 -7.36
CA GLY A 146 -16.64 7.07 -8.14
C GLY A 146 -16.16 7.69 -9.44
N ILE A 147 -15.73 6.83 -10.35
CA ILE A 147 -15.15 7.17 -11.64
C ILE A 147 -15.86 6.32 -12.70
N LEU A 148 -16.28 6.93 -13.78
CA LEU A 148 -16.83 6.22 -14.94
C LEU A 148 -15.87 6.34 -16.12
N PHE A 149 -15.27 5.22 -16.52
CA PHE A 149 -14.40 5.13 -17.69
C PHE A 149 -15.20 4.85 -18.96
N MET A 150 -14.84 5.53 -20.05
CA MET A 150 -15.43 5.36 -21.36
C MET A 150 -14.54 4.50 -22.26
N ALA A 151 -15.09 4.03 -23.37
CA ALA A 151 -14.42 3.19 -24.38
C ALA A 151 -13.10 3.80 -24.94
N ASN A 152 -12.94 5.10 -24.90
CA ASN A 152 -11.73 5.80 -25.35
C ASN A 152 -10.68 5.99 -24.25
N GLY A 153 -10.92 5.44 -23.04
CA GLY A 153 -10.07 5.57 -21.86
C GLY A 153 -10.15 6.90 -21.14
N ALA A 154 -10.97 7.84 -21.61
CA ALA A 154 -11.32 9.04 -20.86
C ALA A 154 -12.26 8.69 -19.70
N ALA A 155 -12.26 9.50 -18.65
CA ALA A 155 -13.07 9.27 -17.48
C ALA A 155 -13.99 10.47 -17.17
N ARG A 156 -15.18 10.18 -16.66
CA ARG A 156 -16.00 11.14 -15.96
C ARG A 156 -15.62 11.05 -14.48
N VAL A 157 -15.01 12.10 -13.96
CA VAL A 157 -14.40 12.09 -12.62
C VAL A 157 -14.97 13.15 -11.69
N SER A 158 -15.66 14.15 -12.23
CA SER A 158 -16.19 15.29 -11.47
C SER A 158 -17.68 15.44 -11.68
N GLU A 159 -18.38 15.89 -10.67
CA GLU A 159 -19.85 16.13 -10.67
C GLU A 159 -20.29 17.13 -11.74
N SER A 160 -19.50 18.20 -11.92
CA SER A 160 -19.77 19.27 -12.89
C SER A 160 -19.11 19.03 -14.25
N GLY A 161 -18.27 18.00 -14.36
CA GLY A 161 -17.45 17.75 -15.54
C GLY A 161 -18.14 16.87 -16.57
N SER A 162 -18.00 17.26 -17.85
CA SER A 162 -18.22 16.35 -18.96
C SER A 162 -17.17 15.25 -18.98
N VAL A 163 -17.43 14.16 -19.69
CA VAL A 163 -16.43 13.10 -19.92
C VAL A 163 -15.15 13.70 -20.47
N GLY A 164 -14.03 13.31 -19.88
CA GLY A 164 -12.72 13.78 -20.30
C GLY A 164 -12.32 15.16 -19.77
N VAL A 165 -13.14 15.80 -18.94
CA VAL A 165 -12.86 17.12 -18.37
C VAL A 165 -12.81 17.05 -16.85
N GLY A 166 -11.89 17.84 -16.26
CA GLY A 166 -11.76 17.98 -14.82
C GLY A 166 -10.90 16.93 -14.17
N GLN A 167 -10.92 16.94 -12.87
CA GLN A 167 -10.16 16.06 -11.98
C GLN A 167 -11.09 15.60 -10.85
N GLY A 168 -10.90 14.37 -10.43
CA GLY A 168 -11.55 13.83 -9.24
C GLY A 168 -10.49 13.21 -8.34
N ALA A 169 -10.66 13.31 -7.04
CA ALA A 169 -9.67 12.78 -6.12
C ALA A 169 -10.29 12.02 -4.95
N ILE A 170 -9.56 11.02 -4.49
CA ILE A 170 -9.82 10.34 -3.23
C ILE A 170 -8.58 10.44 -2.35
N VAL A 171 -8.77 10.72 -1.09
CA VAL A 171 -7.72 10.75 -0.09
C VAL A 171 -7.71 9.45 0.69
N VAL A 172 -6.56 8.80 0.71
CA VAL A 172 -6.27 7.61 1.52
C VAL A 172 -5.50 8.08 2.75
N SER A 173 -6.07 7.88 3.91
CA SER A 173 -5.57 8.39 5.18
C SER A 173 -5.41 7.27 6.19
N ASP A 174 -4.56 7.47 7.18
CA ASP A 174 -4.52 6.66 8.40
C ASP A 174 -4.96 7.49 9.61
N PHE A 175 -5.00 6.86 10.80
CA PHE A 175 -5.31 7.54 12.06
C PHE A 175 -4.27 8.60 12.47
N HIS A 176 -3.09 8.61 11.84
CA HIS A 176 -2.02 9.57 12.11
C HIS A 176 -1.98 10.71 11.09
N GLN A 177 -3.03 10.83 10.26
CA GLN A 177 -3.16 11.87 9.22
C GLN A 177 -2.05 11.83 8.16
N ASN A 178 -1.50 10.63 7.89
CA ASN A 178 -0.65 10.43 6.72
C ASN A 178 -1.55 10.37 5.48
N ASP A 179 -1.81 11.52 4.89
CA ASP A 179 -2.75 11.65 3.78
C ASP A 179 -2.05 11.48 2.43
N VAL A 180 -2.57 10.58 1.61
CA VAL A 180 -2.14 10.38 0.23
C VAL A 180 -3.34 10.60 -0.68
N ARG A 181 -3.25 11.56 -1.58
CA ARG A 181 -4.27 11.86 -2.57
C ARG A 181 -4.02 11.10 -3.87
N LEU A 182 -5.04 10.40 -4.33
CA LEU A 182 -5.12 9.83 -5.67
C LEU A 182 -5.96 10.76 -6.54
N LEU A 183 -5.30 11.49 -7.42
CA LEU A 183 -5.93 12.41 -8.35
C LEU A 183 -6.10 11.74 -9.70
N VAL A 184 -7.34 11.64 -10.17
CA VAL A 184 -7.68 11.06 -11.49
C VAL A 184 -7.96 12.18 -12.47
N ILE A 185 -7.24 12.16 -13.58
CA ILE A 185 -7.39 13.17 -14.65
C ILE A 185 -8.39 12.67 -15.68
N GLY A 186 -9.50 13.39 -15.85
CA GLY A 186 -10.60 12.97 -16.71
C GLY A 186 -10.20 12.74 -18.16
N GLY A 187 -9.38 13.62 -18.74
CA GLY A 187 -9.00 13.52 -20.16
C GLY A 187 -8.20 12.29 -20.51
N THR A 188 -7.33 11.86 -19.63
CA THR A 188 -6.44 10.71 -19.86
C THR A 188 -6.83 9.48 -19.06
N GLY A 189 -7.67 9.61 -18.05
CA GLY A 189 -7.97 8.56 -17.08
C GLY A 189 -6.76 8.10 -16.27
N THR A 190 -5.70 8.91 -16.22
CA THR A 190 -4.47 8.59 -15.47
C THR A 190 -4.60 8.99 -14.01
N VAL A 191 -3.92 8.24 -13.15
CA VAL A 191 -3.89 8.48 -11.71
C VAL A 191 -2.55 9.10 -11.31
N VAL A 192 -2.62 10.27 -10.69
CA VAL A 192 -1.47 10.95 -10.09
C VAL A 192 -1.56 10.78 -8.58
N THR A 193 -0.44 10.46 -7.93
CA THR A 193 -0.35 10.34 -6.48
C THR A 193 0.30 11.57 -5.91
N GLU A 194 -0.30 12.15 -4.88
CA GLU A 194 0.23 13.31 -4.18
C GLU A 194 0.17 13.04 -2.68
N MET A 195 1.19 13.47 -1.94
CA MET A 195 1.22 13.36 -0.48
C MET A 195 1.00 14.73 0.14
N TRP A 196 0.29 14.77 1.24
CA TRP A 196 0.15 15.96 2.05
C TRP A 196 1.47 16.26 2.78
N ASP A 197 1.94 17.48 2.66
CA ASP A 197 3.08 18.00 3.42
C ASP A 197 2.56 18.95 4.49
N ASP A 198 2.59 18.53 5.73
CA ASP A 198 2.09 19.29 6.88
C ASP A 198 2.87 20.60 7.11
N GLU A 199 4.17 20.64 6.74
CA GLU A 199 5.01 21.83 6.93
C GLU A 199 4.65 22.95 5.94
N SER A 200 4.37 22.59 4.69
CA SER A 200 4.04 23.55 3.65
C SER A 200 2.54 23.75 3.46
N GLY A 201 1.71 22.84 3.99
CA GLY A 201 0.26 22.84 3.81
C GLY A 201 -0.18 22.64 2.36
N ILE A 202 0.62 21.96 1.55
CA ILE A 202 0.33 21.71 0.14
C ILE A 202 0.48 20.22 -0.23
N TRP A 203 -0.20 19.83 -1.30
CA TRP A 203 -0.05 18.52 -1.92
C TRP A 203 1.22 18.49 -2.78
N SER A 204 2.11 17.53 -2.55
CA SER A 204 3.36 17.35 -3.27
C SER A 204 3.36 16.05 -4.07
N LYS A 205 3.80 16.11 -5.33
CA LYS A 205 4.03 14.92 -6.17
C LYS A 205 5.30 14.15 -5.80
N GLU A 206 6.21 14.81 -5.08
CA GLU A 206 7.40 14.16 -4.59
C GLU A 206 7.03 13.26 -3.41
N LEU A 207 7.15 11.96 -3.61
CA LEU A 207 7.05 10.96 -2.56
C LEU A 207 8.29 11.09 -1.65
N ARG A 208 8.39 12.16 -0.88
CA ARG A 208 9.46 12.33 0.11
C ARG A 208 9.19 11.44 1.31
N PHE A 209 9.40 10.14 1.13
CA PHE A 209 9.21 9.14 2.20
C PHE A 209 10.16 9.28 3.39
N TRP A 210 11.06 10.26 3.39
CA TRP A 210 12.20 10.33 4.30
C TRP A 210 12.38 11.71 4.96
N LYS A 211 11.32 12.41 5.30
CA LYS A 211 11.45 13.44 6.35
C LYS A 211 11.23 12.79 7.71
N TYR A 212 12.30 12.73 8.49
CA TYR A 212 12.38 12.21 9.84
C TYR A 212 11.65 13.09 10.85
#